data_62278a814cfac1c06bb26dd5694fb0c8
#
_entry.id   62278a814cfac1c06bb26dd5694fb0c8
#
_cell.length_a   1.000
_cell.length_b   1.000
_cell.length_c   1.000
_cell.angle_alpha   90.00
_cell.angle_beta   90.00
_cell.angle_gamma   90.00
#
_symmetry.space_group_name_H-M   'P 1'
#
loop_
_entity.id
_entity.type
_entity.pdbx_description
1 polymer ?
#
loop_
_entity_poly.entity_id
_entity_poly.type
_entity_poly.pdbx_seq_one_letter_code
_entity_poly.pdbx_strand_id
1 'polypeptide(L)'
;MQSLQKLESECLTYFKSEPVWRKVLTGFLEKYASFGKFTGKVQLKNLSADEIEVLEGFFGQNFHGQKSITISAEHFAKALENSRYKEVLPDQLLKLYFGKEPVSKKEQKEKREQEKQAIEDKFFDYCQGTYAEKLVPEMLALQRLHIKDNLSEWRQLLFFSADIVNSLPYRSERTEYLPVFAARLTKNPHAFDKGTVFGDLLYELVKLDLNHRKMKVERLTYFPSYERQKSFLSCGILLDDVSNYVLLYHVAGVQKNGSYHKGLNGFFEEEDMLQVSLTVLTKLSRLESPDQTLYIDENPAVFAARCMSYPESACMCMNGQPKLAALIALELFAASGTAVYYSGDFDPEGLWIAQRLAIFYPGTFHFLNMDETSYLKCLSEEPISDTRLKQLDRITDGRLLGTVARMRIEKMAGYQEVLTLI
;
A
#
# COMPACT_ATOMS: atom_id res chain seq x y z
N MET A 1 -35.34 -25.53 -43.37
CA MET A 1 -34.79 -24.42 -42.56
C MET A 1 -35.75 -23.24 -42.40
N GLN A 2 -36.36 -22.68 -43.45
CA GLN A 2 -37.31 -21.55 -43.31
C GLN A 2 -38.56 -21.84 -42.45
N SER A 3 -39.09 -23.10 -42.45
CA SER A 3 -40.24 -23.48 -41.64
C SER A 3 -39.94 -23.52 -40.12
N LEU A 4 -38.75 -23.99 -39.72
CA LEU A 4 -38.35 -24.07 -38.30
C LEU A 4 -38.09 -22.68 -37.70
N GLN A 5 -37.40 -21.81 -38.40
CA GLN A 5 -37.16 -20.44 -38.00
C GLN A 5 -38.45 -19.63 -37.81
N LYS A 6 -39.45 -19.89 -38.68
CA LYS A 6 -40.78 -19.29 -38.53
C LYS A 6 -41.48 -19.79 -37.28
N LEU A 7 -41.44 -21.10 -37.04
CA LEU A 7 -42.02 -21.73 -35.85
C LEU A 7 -41.37 -21.23 -34.54
N GLU A 8 -40.05 -21.10 -34.54
CA GLU A 8 -39.29 -20.51 -33.37
C GLU A 8 -39.74 -19.08 -33.10
N SER A 9 -39.90 -18.25 -34.15
CA SER A 9 -40.37 -16.87 -34.03
C SER A 9 -41.81 -16.79 -33.48
N GLU A 10 -42.70 -17.66 -33.99
CA GLU A 10 -44.07 -17.74 -33.49
C GLU A 10 -44.13 -18.20 -32.04
N CYS A 11 -43.32 -19.21 -31.67
CA CYS A 11 -43.16 -19.70 -30.29
C CYS A 11 -42.68 -18.59 -29.37
N LEU A 12 -41.62 -17.87 -29.75
CA LEU A 12 -41.10 -16.74 -28.98
C LEU A 12 -42.15 -15.63 -28.80
N THR A 13 -42.91 -15.31 -29.84
CA THR A 13 -43.99 -14.32 -29.78
C THR A 13 -45.06 -14.74 -28.77
N TYR A 14 -45.50 -16.00 -28.80
CA TYR A 14 -46.44 -16.55 -27.84
C TYR A 14 -45.94 -16.46 -26.38
N PHE A 15 -44.72 -16.89 -26.13
CA PHE A 15 -44.18 -16.85 -24.75
C PHE A 15 -43.82 -15.43 -24.27
N LYS A 16 -43.68 -14.45 -25.19
CA LYS A 16 -43.47 -13.05 -24.83
C LYS A 16 -44.79 -12.24 -24.71
N SER A 17 -45.91 -12.74 -25.20
CA SER A 17 -47.19 -12.01 -25.15
C SER A 17 -47.72 -11.85 -23.74
N GLU A 18 -47.46 -12.82 -22.85
CA GLU A 18 -48.06 -12.83 -21.52
C GLU A 18 -46.97 -12.78 -20.43
N PRO A 19 -47.14 -11.90 -19.39
CA PRO A 19 -46.18 -11.71 -18.33
C PRO A 19 -45.83 -12.97 -17.49
N VAL A 20 -46.83 -13.88 -17.38
CA VAL A 20 -46.64 -15.12 -16.59
C VAL A 20 -45.53 -16.00 -17.12
N TRP A 21 -45.31 -16.03 -18.43
CA TRP A 21 -44.22 -16.83 -19.02
C TRP A 21 -42.85 -16.35 -18.61
N ARG A 22 -42.67 -15.06 -18.37
CA ARG A 22 -41.42 -14.55 -17.82
C ARG A 22 -41.13 -15.13 -16.44
N LYS A 23 -42.15 -15.23 -15.56
CA LYS A 23 -42.02 -15.84 -14.23
C LYS A 23 -41.65 -17.32 -14.33
N VAL A 24 -42.33 -18.08 -15.20
CA VAL A 24 -42.08 -19.52 -15.43
C VAL A 24 -40.68 -19.76 -15.96
N LEU A 25 -40.35 -19.08 -17.07
CA LEU A 25 -39.08 -19.32 -17.77
C LEU A 25 -37.87 -18.79 -16.95
N THR A 26 -38.01 -17.69 -16.19
CA THR A 26 -36.97 -17.24 -15.26
C THR A 26 -36.72 -18.30 -14.18
N GLY A 27 -37.81 -18.88 -13.62
CA GLY A 27 -37.65 -19.95 -12.64
C GLY A 27 -36.94 -21.19 -13.21
N PHE A 28 -37.21 -21.59 -14.44
CA PHE A 28 -36.51 -22.67 -15.12
C PHE A 28 -35.06 -22.30 -15.49
N LEU A 29 -34.81 -21.06 -15.86
CA LEU A 29 -33.42 -20.59 -16.09
C LEU A 29 -32.57 -20.67 -14.82
N GLU A 30 -33.13 -20.31 -13.65
CA GLU A 30 -32.46 -20.46 -12.36
C GLU A 30 -32.19 -21.92 -12.01
N LYS A 31 -33.14 -22.84 -12.34
CA LYS A 31 -32.91 -24.29 -12.19
C LYS A 31 -31.84 -24.79 -13.16
N TYR A 32 -31.86 -24.34 -14.40
CA TYR A 32 -30.83 -24.68 -15.38
C TYR A 32 -29.45 -24.21 -14.87
N ALA A 33 -29.35 -22.99 -14.37
CA ALA A 33 -28.10 -22.48 -13.79
C ALA A 33 -27.59 -23.35 -12.64
N SER A 34 -28.46 -24.00 -11.89
CA SER A 34 -28.07 -24.87 -10.77
C SER A 34 -27.73 -26.31 -11.19
N PHE A 35 -28.40 -26.84 -12.20
CA PHE A 35 -28.32 -28.27 -12.54
C PHE A 35 -27.73 -28.58 -13.94
N GLY A 36 -27.50 -27.56 -14.76
CA GLY A 36 -26.94 -27.71 -16.11
C GLY A 36 -27.89 -28.34 -17.13
N LYS A 37 -29.18 -28.41 -16.81
CA LYS A 37 -30.23 -28.97 -17.70
C LYS A 37 -31.59 -28.43 -17.31
N PHE A 38 -32.55 -28.49 -18.24
CA PHE A 38 -33.94 -28.14 -17.98
C PHE A 38 -34.56 -29.18 -17.03
N THR A 39 -34.70 -28.82 -15.77
CA THR A 39 -35.17 -29.75 -14.71
C THR A 39 -35.72 -29.01 -13.49
N GLY A 40 -36.30 -29.76 -12.56
CA GLY A 40 -36.77 -29.23 -11.29
C GLY A 40 -38.22 -28.73 -11.36
N LYS A 41 -38.60 -27.92 -10.37
CA LYS A 41 -39.93 -27.39 -10.22
C LYS A 41 -39.87 -25.89 -9.98
N VAL A 42 -40.78 -25.14 -10.62
CA VAL A 42 -40.97 -23.70 -10.43
C VAL A 42 -42.25 -23.47 -9.70
N GLN A 43 -42.20 -22.77 -8.57
CA GLN A 43 -43.38 -22.40 -7.80
C GLN A 43 -43.74 -20.95 -8.09
N LEU A 44 -44.93 -20.72 -8.56
CA LEU A 44 -45.50 -19.41 -8.83
C LEU A 44 -46.48 -19.04 -7.71
N LYS A 45 -46.39 -17.81 -7.23
CA LYS A 45 -47.28 -17.28 -6.18
C LYS A 45 -47.89 -15.94 -6.63
N ASN A 46 -48.99 -15.57 -6.05
CA ASN A 46 -49.64 -14.28 -6.28
C ASN A 46 -49.94 -14.03 -7.77
N LEU A 47 -50.52 -15.02 -8.44
CA LEU A 47 -50.92 -14.94 -9.83
C LEU A 47 -52.30 -14.23 -9.94
N SER A 48 -52.49 -13.41 -10.98
CA SER A 48 -53.79 -12.85 -11.34
C SER A 48 -54.69 -13.93 -11.98
N ALA A 49 -55.99 -13.65 -12.07
CA ALA A 49 -56.93 -14.54 -12.75
C ALA A 49 -56.53 -14.78 -14.21
N ASP A 50 -56.14 -13.72 -14.93
CA ASP A 50 -55.67 -13.80 -16.33
C ASP A 50 -54.42 -14.66 -16.47
N GLU A 51 -53.42 -14.51 -15.52
CA GLU A 51 -52.21 -15.34 -15.51
C GLU A 51 -52.54 -16.82 -15.29
N ILE A 52 -53.54 -17.13 -14.45
CA ILE A 52 -54.01 -18.50 -14.20
C ILE A 52 -54.67 -19.07 -15.47
N GLU A 53 -55.52 -18.33 -16.14
CA GLU A 53 -56.20 -18.72 -17.36
C GLU A 53 -55.19 -19.06 -18.49
N VAL A 54 -54.15 -18.25 -18.64
CA VAL A 54 -53.08 -18.52 -19.61
C VAL A 54 -52.37 -19.85 -19.29
N LEU A 55 -52.07 -20.12 -18.02
CA LEU A 55 -51.46 -21.39 -17.61
C LEU A 55 -52.38 -22.58 -17.83
N GLU A 56 -53.68 -22.45 -17.48
CA GLU A 56 -54.72 -23.48 -17.69
C GLU A 56 -54.83 -23.83 -19.18
N GLY A 57 -54.86 -22.81 -20.05
CA GLY A 57 -54.89 -23.00 -21.49
C GLY A 57 -53.72 -23.75 -22.07
N PHE A 58 -52.51 -23.50 -21.54
CA PHE A 58 -51.29 -24.16 -22.02
C PHE A 58 -51.11 -25.58 -21.46
N PHE A 59 -51.36 -25.76 -20.15
CA PHE A 59 -51.14 -27.06 -19.49
C PHE A 59 -52.34 -28.00 -19.59
N GLY A 60 -53.49 -27.53 -20.01
CA GLY A 60 -54.74 -28.32 -20.06
C GLY A 60 -55.20 -28.80 -18.68
N GLN A 61 -54.88 -28.07 -17.61
CA GLN A 61 -55.11 -28.43 -16.22
C GLN A 61 -55.75 -27.26 -15.49
N ASN A 62 -56.77 -27.53 -14.64
CA ASN A 62 -57.41 -26.49 -13.84
C ASN A 62 -56.58 -26.10 -12.61
N PHE A 63 -56.24 -24.83 -12.49
CA PHE A 63 -55.51 -24.21 -11.37
C PHE A 63 -56.38 -23.22 -10.58
N HIS A 64 -57.64 -23.09 -10.90
CA HIS A 64 -58.53 -22.13 -10.26
C HIS A 64 -58.61 -22.34 -8.74
N GLY A 65 -58.51 -21.24 -7.98
CA GLY A 65 -58.58 -21.28 -6.53
C GLY A 65 -57.28 -21.71 -5.80
N GLN A 66 -56.20 -22.05 -6.52
CA GLN A 66 -54.93 -22.38 -5.92
C GLN A 66 -54.14 -21.12 -5.51
N LYS A 67 -53.62 -21.09 -4.25
CA LYS A 67 -52.78 -20.00 -3.75
C LYS A 67 -51.38 -19.98 -4.39
N SER A 68 -50.94 -21.11 -4.90
CA SER A 68 -49.63 -21.26 -5.59
C SER A 68 -49.73 -22.39 -6.60
N ILE A 69 -49.10 -22.21 -7.75
CA ILE A 69 -49.00 -23.23 -8.81
C ILE A 69 -47.56 -23.69 -8.90
N THR A 70 -47.37 -25.02 -8.90
CA THR A 70 -46.04 -25.62 -9.06
C THR A 70 -45.98 -26.36 -10.39
N ILE A 71 -45.05 -25.93 -11.27
CA ILE A 71 -44.85 -26.49 -12.60
C ILE A 71 -43.51 -27.26 -12.58
N SER A 72 -43.55 -28.58 -12.87
CA SER A 72 -42.34 -29.36 -13.06
C SER A 72 -41.83 -29.19 -14.49
N ALA A 73 -40.50 -29.36 -14.66
CA ALA A 73 -39.88 -29.31 -15.98
C ALA A 73 -40.45 -30.39 -16.94
N GLU A 74 -40.75 -31.57 -16.40
CA GLU A 74 -41.36 -32.66 -17.16
C GLU A 74 -42.80 -32.27 -17.63
N HIS A 75 -43.59 -31.66 -16.75
CA HIS A 75 -44.93 -31.21 -17.10
C HIS A 75 -44.86 -30.10 -18.15
N PHE A 76 -43.92 -29.14 -18.01
CA PHE A 76 -43.72 -28.10 -19.01
C PHE A 76 -43.28 -28.66 -20.37
N ALA A 77 -42.29 -29.56 -20.37
CA ALA A 77 -41.80 -30.19 -21.60
C ALA A 77 -42.92 -30.98 -22.32
N LYS A 78 -43.74 -31.73 -21.57
CA LYS A 78 -44.88 -32.48 -22.13
C LYS A 78 -45.97 -31.56 -22.68
N ALA A 79 -46.27 -30.44 -22.01
CA ALA A 79 -47.20 -29.45 -22.51
C ALA A 79 -46.70 -28.79 -23.80
N LEU A 80 -45.40 -28.48 -23.87
CA LEU A 80 -44.76 -27.94 -25.07
C LEU A 80 -44.81 -28.94 -26.24
N GLU A 81 -44.50 -30.20 -25.99
CA GLU A 81 -44.54 -31.29 -26.96
C GLU A 81 -45.96 -31.53 -27.52
N ASN A 82 -47.00 -31.34 -26.67
CA ASN A 82 -48.40 -31.45 -27.07
C ASN A 82 -48.96 -30.19 -27.77
N SER A 83 -48.19 -29.13 -27.84
CA SER A 83 -48.57 -27.86 -28.47
C SER A 83 -48.18 -27.84 -29.96
N ARG A 84 -48.57 -26.76 -30.65
CA ARG A 84 -48.13 -26.50 -32.01
C ARG A 84 -46.61 -26.26 -32.12
N TYR A 85 -45.93 -26.06 -30.96
CA TYR A 85 -44.48 -25.80 -30.88
C TYR A 85 -43.64 -27.06 -30.54
N LYS A 86 -44.16 -28.24 -30.75
CA LYS A 86 -43.55 -29.54 -30.40
C LYS A 86 -42.13 -29.75 -30.91
N GLU A 87 -41.69 -29.02 -31.94
CA GLU A 87 -40.33 -29.10 -32.52
C GLU A 87 -39.35 -28.20 -31.76
N VAL A 88 -39.79 -27.34 -30.85
CA VAL A 88 -38.95 -26.47 -30.03
C VAL A 88 -38.69 -27.15 -28.69
N LEU A 89 -37.43 -27.47 -28.44
CA LEU A 89 -37.02 -28.04 -27.12
C LEU A 89 -37.05 -26.99 -26.02
N PRO A 90 -37.35 -27.39 -24.75
CA PRO A 90 -37.36 -26.48 -23.63
C PRO A 90 -36.07 -25.64 -23.46
N ASP A 91 -34.87 -26.26 -23.65
CA ASP A 91 -33.59 -25.57 -23.59
C ASP A 91 -33.46 -24.52 -24.72
N GLN A 92 -33.95 -24.86 -25.93
CA GLN A 92 -33.98 -23.96 -27.07
C GLN A 92 -34.94 -22.77 -26.83
N LEU A 93 -36.08 -23.03 -26.20
CA LEU A 93 -37.02 -21.98 -25.79
C LEU A 93 -36.39 -21.01 -24.80
N LEU A 94 -35.64 -21.49 -23.78
CA LEU A 94 -34.89 -20.62 -22.88
C LEU A 94 -33.88 -19.74 -23.63
N LYS A 95 -33.15 -20.31 -24.57
CA LYS A 95 -32.19 -19.59 -25.41
C LYS A 95 -32.88 -18.48 -26.23
N LEU A 96 -33.97 -18.83 -26.90
CA LEU A 96 -34.76 -17.90 -27.72
C LEU A 96 -35.34 -16.77 -26.85
N TYR A 97 -35.91 -17.12 -25.70
CA TYR A 97 -36.60 -16.16 -24.84
C TYR A 97 -35.67 -15.13 -24.22
N PHE A 98 -34.53 -15.57 -23.69
CA PHE A 98 -33.52 -14.73 -23.03
C PHE A 98 -32.42 -14.19 -23.97
N GLY A 99 -32.41 -14.62 -25.24
CA GLY A 99 -31.45 -14.16 -26.23
C GLY A 99 -29.99 -14.61 -25.96
N LYS A 100 -29.79 -15.60 -25.10
CA LYS A 100 -28.47 -16.15 -24.74
C LYS A 100 -28.59 -17.64 -24.39
N GLU A 101 -27.50 -18.37 -24.63
CA GLU A 101 -27.40 -19.79 -24.23
C GLU A 101 -27.52 -19.90 -22.71
N PRO A 102 -28.42 -20.77 -22.21
CA PRO A 102 -28.46 -21.06 -20.78
C PRO A 102 -27.18 -21.80 -20.37
N VAL A 103 -26.51 -21.30 -19.33
CA VAL A 103 -25.22 -21.85 -18.84
C VAL A 103 -25.34 -22.19 -17.37
N SER A 104 -24.84 -23.34 -16.96
CA SER A 104 -24.79 -23.72 -15.56
C SER A 104 -23.74 -22.90 -14.79
N LYS A 105 -23.95 -22.75 -13.47
CA LYS A 105 -22.96 -22.16 -12.57
C LYS A 105 -21.61 -22.91 -12.63
N LYS A 106 -21.65 -24.22 -12.85
CA LYS A 106 -20.44 -25.04 -12.98
C LYS A 106 -19.69 -24.67 -14.25
N GLU A 107 -20.35 -24.63 -15.40
CA GLU A 107 -19.73 -24.26 -16.69
C GLU A 107 -19.22 -22.81 -16.65
N GLN A 108 -19.97 -21.88 -16.04
CA GLN A 108 -19.53 -20.49 -15.83
C GLN A 108 -18.24 -20.44 -15.02
N LYS A 109 -18.16 -21.23 -13.93
CA LYS A 109 -16.97 -21.31 -13.09
C LYS A 109 -15.79 -21.93 -13.86
N GLU A 110 -16.02 -23.03 -14.57
CA GLU A 110 -14.98 -23.70 -15.37
C GLU A 110 -14.44 -22.78 -16.46
N LYS A 111 -15.32 -22.10 -17.18
CA LYS A 111 -14.92 -21.11 -18.21
C LYS A 111 -14.09 -19.98 -17.60
N ARG A 112 -14.51 -19.47 -16.44
CA ARG A 112 -13.79 -18.41 -15.74
C ARG A 112 -12.40 -18.86 -15.27
N GLU A 113 -12.26 -20.10 -14.77
CA GLU A 113 -10.95 -20.66 -14.39
C GLU A 113 -10.05 -20.86 -15.64
N GLN A 114 -10.61 -21.28 -16.76
CA GLN A 114 -9.87 -21.36 -18.04
C GLN A 114 -9.38 -19.99 -18.51
N GLU A 115 -10.24 -18.97 -18.48
CA GLU A 115 -9.86 -17.61 -18.85
C GLU A 115 -8.77 -17.05 -17.93
N LYS A 116 -8.86 -17.35 -16.63
CA LYS A 116 -7.87 -16.97 -15.64
C LYS A 116 -6.52 -17.67 -15.89
N GLN A 117 -6.55 -18.99 -16.12
CA GLN A 117 -5.33 -19.74 -16.46
C GLN A 117 -4.66 -19.20 -17.71
N ALA A 118 -5.43 -18.88 -18.74
CA ALA A 118 -4.89 -18.28 -19.97
C ALA A 118 -4.25 -16.90 -19.75
N ILE A 119 -4.71 -16.14 -18.76
CA ILE A 119 -4.07 -14.88 -18.34
C ILE A 119 -2.76 -15.17 -17.61
N GLU A 120 -2.76 -16.15 -16.68
CA GLU A 120 -1.57 -16.55 -15.93
C GLU A 120 -0.47 -17.06 -16.87
N ASP A 121 -0.80 -17.91 -17.83
CA ASP A 121 0.15 -18.43 -18.83
C ASP A 121 0.78 -17.29 -19.65
N LYS A 122 -0.03 -16.37 -20.16
CA LYS A 122 0.47 -15.19 -20.88
C LYS A 122 1.31 -14.28 -20.02
N PHE A 123 1.01 -14.17 -18.73
CA PHE A 123 1.79 -13.39 -17.80
C PHE A 123 3.15 -14.04 -17.53
N PHE A 124 3.20 -15.35 -17.40
CA PHE A 124 4.45 -16.12 -17.33
C PHE A 124 5.35 -15.83 -18.52
N ASP A 125 4.80 -15.96 -19.73
CA ASP A 125 5.53 -15.67 -20.98
C ASP A 125 6.04 -14.23 -21.01
N TYR A 126 5.22 -13.27 -20.56
CA TYR A 126 5.59 -11.86 -20.51
C TYR A 126 6.74 -11.56 -19.56
N CYS A 127 6.81 -12.26 -18.44
CA CYS A 127 7.86 -12.08 -17.45
C CYS A 127 9.17 -12.80 -17.79
N GLN A 128 9.14 -13.77 -18.70
CA GLN A 128 10.28 -14.60 -19.04
C GLN A 128 11.52 -13.78 -19.45
N GLY A 129 12.67 -14.07 -18.85
CA GLY A 129 13.92 -13.34 -19.10
C GLY A 129 14.00 -11.94 -18.47
N THR A 130 12.99 -11.53 -17.69
CA THR A 130 12.97 -10.24 -16.99
C THR A 130 13.21 -10.39 -15.50
N TYR A 131 13.40 -9.26 -14.78
CA TYR A 131 13.51 -9.29 -13.31
C TYR A 131 12.22 -9.75 -12.62
N ALA A 132 11.07 -9.52 -13.24
CA ALA A 132 9.77 -9.91 -12.72
C ALA A 132 9.57 -11.43 -12.70
N GLU A 133 10.28 -12.21 -13.55
CA GLU A 133 10.13 -13.66 -13.65
C GLU A 133 10.20 -14.37 -12.31
N LYS A 134 11.16 -13.97 -11.47
CA LYS A 134 11.39 -14.59 -10.15
C LYS A 134 10.34 -14.24 -9.09
N LEU A 135 9.50 -13.25 -9.38
CA LEU A 135 8.45 -12.75 -8.48
C LEU A 135 7.03 -13.10 -8.97
N VAL A 136 6.92 -13.86 -10.06
CA VAL A 136 5.62 -14.22 -10.66
C VAL A 136 4.68 -14.91 -9.66
N PRO A 137 5.10 -15.92 -8.87
CA PRO A 137 4.20 -16.58 -7.93
C PRO A 137 3.62 -15.62 -6.89
N GLU A 138 4.47 -14.74 -6.35
CA GLU A 138 4.08 -13.76 -5.33
C GLU A 138 3.18 -12.68 -5.93
N MET A 139 3.47 -12.20 -7.14
CA MET A 139 2.64 -11.23 -7.84
C MET A 139 1.26 -11.81 -8.17
N LEU A 140 1.17 -13.07 -8.60
CA LEU A 140 -0.09 -13.76 -8.82
C LEU A 140 -0.91 -13.87 -7.52
N ALA A 141 -0.25 -14.20 -6.41
CA ALA A 141 -0.90 -14.29 -5.11
C ALA A 141 -1.42 -12.92 -4.64
N LEU A 142 -0.64 -11.86 -4.82
CA LEU A 142 -0.97 -10.49 -4.44
C LEU A 142 -2.21 -9.98 -5.20
N GLN A 143 -2.21 -10.12 -6.51
CA GLN A 143 -3.29 -9.63 -7.37
C GLN A 143 -4.59 -10.43 -7.20
N ARG A 144 -4.50 -11.70 -6.84
CA ARG A 144 -5.67 -12.53 -6.54
C ARG A 144 -6.50 -12.00 -5.37
N LEU A 145 -5.88 -11.33 -4.42
CA LEU A 145 -6.58 -10.73 -3.28
C LEU A 145 -7.44 -9.52 -3.65
N HIS A 146 -7.11 -8.84 -4.75
CA HIS A 146 -7.79 -7.61 -5.19
C HIS A 146 -8.85 -7.82 -6.28
N ILE A 147 -9.03 -9.06 -6.77
CA ILE A 147 -9.99 -9.33 -7.85
C ILE A 147 -11.36 -9.63 -7.29
N LYS A 148 -12.23 -8.65 -7.38
CA LYS A 148 -13.68 -8.84 -7.31
C LYS A 148 -14.23 -8.87 -8.75
N ASP A 149 -14.31 -10.05 -9.37
CA ASP A 149 -15.09 -10.33 -10.58
C ASP A 149 -14.66 -9.71 -11.93
N ASN A 150 -13.59 -8.92 -12.03
CA ASN A 150 -13.13 -8.29 -13.27
C ASN A 150 -11.77 -8.84 -13.74
N LEU A 151 -11.78 -9.90 -14.56
CA LEU A 151 -10.55 -10.50 -15.10
C LEU A 151 -9.76 -9.54 -16.02
N SER A 152 -10.43 -8.59 -16.66
CA SER A 152 -9.75 -7.60 -17.52
C SER A 152 -8.92 -6.62 -16.67
N GLU A 153 -9.48 -6.12 -15.59
CA GLU A 153 -8.77 -5.24 -14.65
C GLU A 153 -7.63 -5.99 -13.97
N TRP A 154 -7.87 -7.23 -13.54
CA TRP A 154 -6.84 -8.08 -13.00
C TRP A 154 -5.66 -8.27 -13.95
N ARG A 155 -5.93 -8.59 -15.21
CA ARG A 155 -4.90 -8.71 -16.22
C ARG A 155 -4.07 -7.43 -16.32
N GLN A 156 -4.73 -6.27 -16.39
CA GLN A 156 -4.03 -4.98 -16.50
C GLN A 156 -3.12 -4.73 -15.30
N LEU A 157 -3.62 -4.92 -14.07
CA LEU A 157 -2.84 -4.75 -12.86
C LEU A 157 -1.66 -5.72 -12.78
N LEU A 158 -1.88 -6.98 -13.18
CA LEU A 158 -0.85 -8.02 -13.16
C LEU A 158 0.31 -7.69 -14.12
N PHE A 159 0.01 -7.33 -15.37
CA PHE A 159 1.05 -6.95 -16.35
C PHE A 159 1.75 -5.65 -15.92
N PHE A 160 0.99 -4.68 -15.43
CA PHE A 160 1.57 -3.45 -14.90
C PHE A 160 2.46 -3.67 -13.68
N SER A 161 2.16 -4.67 -12.84
CA SER A 161 3.05 -5.07 -11.73
C SER A 161 4.42 -5.52 -12.22
N ALA A 162 4.49 -6.28 -13.31
CA ALA A 162 5.76 -6.67 -13.92
C ALA A 162 6.52 -5.45 -14.47
N ASP A 163 5.81 -4.51 -15.12
CA ASP A 163 6.43 -3.28 -15.61
C ASP A 163 7.03 -2.45 -14.48
N ILE A 164 6.32 -2.33 -13.35
CA ILE A 164 6.82 -1.65 -12.15
C ILE A 164 8.09 -2.34 -11.65
N VAL A 165 8.07 -3.66 -11.44
CA VAL A 165 9.20 -4.44 -10.92
C VAL A 165 10.42 -4.32 -11.84
N ASN A 166 10.23 -4.45 -13.15
CA ASN A 166 11.30 -4.35 -14.14
C ASN A 166 11.89 -2.93 -14.23
N SER A 167 11.11 -1.91 -13.87
CA SER A 167 11.46 -0.49 -13.98
C SER A 167 12.05 0.10 -12.71
N LEU A 168 12.21 -0.66 -11.61
CA LEU A 168 12.74 -0.15 -10.35
C LEU A 168 14.15 0.46 -10.55
N PRO A 169 14.39 1.72 -10.12
CA PRO A 169 15.57 2.48 -10.50
C PRO A 169 16.90 1.84 -10.08
N TYR A 170 16.94 1.16 -8.92
CA TYR A 170 18.17 0.52 -8.42
C TYR A 170 18.77 -0.52 -9.39
N ARG A 171 17.95 -1.11 -10.27
CA ARG A 171 18.37 -2.11 -11.27
C ARG A 171 19.32 -1.53 -12.32
N SER A 172 19.28 -0.22 -12.50
CA SER A 172 20.15 0.55 -13.39
C SER A 172 21.13 1.43 -12.59
N GLU A 173 21.36 1.11 -11.30
CA GLU A 173 22.22 1.88 -10.39
C GLU A 173 21.82 3.36 -10.29
N ARG A 174 20.52 3.66 -10.43
CA ARG A 174 19.98 5.02 -10.42
C ARG A 174 19.09 5.24 -9.20
N THR A 175 18.91 6.51 -8.90
CA THR A 175 17.84 6.98 -8.03
C THR A 175 16.89 7.86 -8.85
N GLU A 176 15.61 7.79 -8.56
CA GLU A 176 14.57 8.55 -9.25
C GLU A 176 13.53 9.04 -8.24
N TYR A 177 13.06 10.27 -8.38
CA TYR A 177 11.99 10.79 -7.53
C TYR A 177 10.67 10.09 -7.84
N LEU A 178 9.88 9.78 -6.81
CA LEU A 178 8.60 9.08 -6.96
C LEU A 178 7.67 9.71 -8.01
N PRO A 179 7.46 11.05 -8.06
CA PRO A 179 6.62 11.65 -9.09
C PRO A 179 7.17 11.46 -10.51
N VAL A 180 8.51 11.46 -10.68
CA VAL A 180 9.16 11.24 -11.98
C VAL A 180 8.99 9.77 -12.41
N PHE A 181 9.23 8.84 -11.49
CA PHE A 181 8.98 7.41 -11.70
C PHE A 181 7.52 7.14 -12.07
N ALA A 182 6.58 7.75 -11.35
CA ALA A 182 5.14 7.65 -11.63
C ALA A 182 4.79 8.19 -13.02
N ALA A 183 5.27 9.40 -13.36
CA ALA A 183 5.00 10.03 -14.65
C ALA A 183 5.56 9.21 -15.82
N ARG A 184 6.74 8.59 -15.65
CA ARG A 184 7.36 7.72 -16.65
C ARG A 184 6.54 6.48 -16.96
N LEU A 185 5.95 5.85 -15.94
CA LEU A 185 5.18 4.62 -16.10
C LEU A 185 3.70 4.86 -16.43
N THR A 186 3.11 5.94 -15.94
CA THR A 186 1.65 6.16 -15.99
C THR A 186 1.24 7.45 -16.67
N LYS A 187 2.19 8.33 -16.99
CA LYS A 187 1.96 9.72 -17.43
C LYS A 187 1.23 10.60 -16.39
N ASN A 188 1.13 10.11 -15.14
CA ASN A 188 0.54 10.84 -14.03
C ASN A 188 1.52 10.85 -12.84
N PRO A 189 2.08 12.01 -12.43
CA PRO A 189 3.04 12.11 -11.34
C PRO A 189 2.46 11.71 -9.97
N HIS A 190 1.13 11.70 -9.81
CA HIS A 190 0.42 11.37 -8.59
C HIS A 190 -0.08 9.92 -8.53
N ALA A 191 0.19 9.11 -9.56
CA ALA A 191 -0.33 7.75 -9.64
C ALA A 191 0.13 6.86 -8.47
N PHE A 192 1.33 7.10 -7.95
CA PHE A 192 1.92 6.33 -6.85
C PHE A 192 1.86 7.03 -5.48
N ASP A 193 1.04 8.06 -5.34
CA ASP A 193 0.83 8.71 -4.05
C ASP A 193 0.26 7.71 -3.02
N LYS A 194 0.59 7.92 -1.75
CA LYS A 194 0.10 7.08 -0.66
C LYS A 194 -1.42 7.09 -0.60
N GLY A 195 -2.03 5.90 -0.56
CA GLY A 195 -3.50 5.72 -0.53
C GLY A 195 -4.15 5.63 -1.92
N THR A 196 -3.38 5.74 -3.00
CA THR A 196 -3.88 5.38 -4.34
C THR A 196 -3.72 3.87 -4.57
N VAL A 197 -4.53 3.30 -5.46
CA VAL A 197 -4.44 1.87 -5.82
C VAL A 197 -3.03 1.49 -6.29
N PHE A 198 -2.44 2.31 -7.15
CA PHE A 198 -1.08 2.06 -7.67
C PHE A 198 0.02 2.38 -6.64
N GLY A 199 -0.21 3.35 -5.73
CA GLY A 199 0.74 3.66 -4.67
C GLY A 199 0.85 2.55 -3.63
N ASP A 200 -0.26 1.90 -3.32
CA ASP A 200 -0.29 0.74 -2.42
C ASP A 200 0.28 -0.50 -3.12
N LEU A 201 -0.06 -0.71 -4.41
CA LEU A 201 0.52 -1.76 -5.24
C LEU A 201 2.04 -1.63 -5.35
N LEU A 202 2.55 -0.44 -5.67
CA LEU A 202 3.99 -0.18 -5.73
C LEU A 202 4.69 -0.53 -4.40
N TYR A 203 4.10 -0.15 -3.26
CA TYR A 203 4.71 -0.46 -1.96
C TYR A 203 4.75 -1.96 -1.67
N GLU A 204 3.72 -2.71 -2.05
CA GLU A 204 3.72 -4.17 -1.91
C GLU A 204 4.76 -4.82 -2.84
N LEU A 205 4.88 -4.39 -4.08
CA LEU A 205 5.89 -4.88 -5.02
C LEU A 205 7.33 -4.57 -4.55
N VAL A 206 7.55 -3.39 -3.98
CA VAL A 206 8.82 -3.03 -3.35
C VAL A 206 9.14 -3.98 -2.19
N LYS A 207 8.17 -4.31 -1.34
CA LYS A 207 8.38 -5.31 -0.27
C LYS A 207 8.70 -6.69 -0.81
N LEU A 208 8.01 -7.13 -1.87
CA LEU A 208 8.30 -8.41 -2.52
C LEU A 208 9.72 -8.45 -3.08
N ASP A 209 10.16 -7.39 -3.76
CA ASP A 209 11.51 -7.27 -4.30
C ASP A 209 12.58 -7.30 -3.19
N LEU A 210 12.35 -6.57 -2.10
CA LEU A 210 13.25 -6.58 -0.94
C LEU A 210 13.35 -7.96 -0.30
N ASN A 211 12.23 -8.64 -0.11
CA ASN A 211 12.19 -10.00 0.43
C ASN A 211 12.96 -10.98 -0.46
N HIS A 212 12.78 -10.88 -1.78
CA HIS A 212 13.51 -11.71 -2.73
C HIS A 212 15.02 -11.47 -2.66
N ARG A 213 15.46 -10.20 -2.49
CA ARG A 213 16.86 -9.83 -2.26
C ARG A 213 17.37 -10.14 -0.85
N LYS A 214 16.55 -10.73 0.02
CA LYS A 214 16.84 -10.98 1.44
C LYS A 214 17.22 -9.71 2.22
N MET A 215 16.71 -8.57 1.80
CA MET A 215 16.87 -7.29 2.47
C MET A 215 15.67 -7.05 3.40
N LYS A 216 15.95 -6.97 4.70
CA LYS A 216 14.93 -6.67 5.69
C LYS A 216 15.03 -5.19 6.09
N VAL A 217 13.94 -4.46 5.94
CA VAL A 217 13.77 -3.13 6.52
C VAL A 217 12.93 -3.25 7.79
N GLU A 218 13.45 -2.81 8.90
CA GLU A 218 12.76 -2.90 10.18
C GLU A 218 11.57 -1.94 10.25
N ARG A 219 10.51 -2.41 10.88
CA ARG A 219 9.37 -1.58 11.24
C ARG A 219 9.60 -0.98 12.61
N LEU A 220 9.83 0.34 12.65
CA LEU A 220 10.06 1.08 13.87
C LEU A 220 8.76 1.77 14.32
N THR A 221 8.21 1.34 15.44
CA THR A 221 6.96 1.92 15.99
C THR A 221 7.11 3.39 16.36
N TYR A 222 8.31 3.78 16.77
CA TYR A 222 8.69 5.14 17.13
C TYR A 222 9.11 6.02 15.93
N PHE A 223 9.35 5.43 14.73
CA PHE A 223 9.51 6.12 13.45
C PHE A 223 8.57 5.49 12.38
N PRO A 224 7.27 5.75 12.42
CA PRO A 224 6.28 5.02 11.60
C PRO A 224 6.48 5.15 10.08
N SER A 225 7.09 6.23 9.61
CA SER A 225 7.37 6.45 8.19
C SER A 225 8.67 5.81 7.71
N TYR A 226 9.57 5.40 8.61
CA TYR A 226 10.90 4.91 8.30
C TYR A 226 10.86 3.68 7.38
N GLU A 227 10.11 2.65 7.75
CA GLU A 227 10.02 1.41 6.96
C GLU A 227 9.67 1.68 5.49
N ARG A 228 8.62 2.49 5.26
CA ARG A 228 8.19 2.84 3.89
C ARG A 228 9.25 3.64 3.15
N GLN A 229 9.78 4.69 3.77
CA GLN A 229 10.80 5.55 3.16
C GLN A 229 12.08 4.77 2.84
N LYS A 230 12.57 3.97 3.78
CA LYS A 230 13.76 3.14 3.61
C LYS A 230 13.57 2.05 2.56
N SER A 231 12.37 1.45 2.50
CA SER A 231 12.03 0.45 1.49
C SER A 231 12.08 1.04 0.08
N PHE A 232 11.47 2.20 -0.14
CA PHE A 232 11.53 2.89 -1.42
C PHE A 232 12.96 3.29 -1.78
N LEU A 233 13.71 3.85 -0.83
CA LEU A 233 15.12 4.21 -1.02
C LEU A 233 15.96 3.00 -1.44
N SER A 234 15.74 1.83 -0.82
CA SER A 234 16.43 0.58 -1.13
C SER A 234 16.12 0.04 -2.54
N CYS A 235 15.06 0.54 -3.17
CA CYS A 235 14.71 0.29 -4.58
C CYS A 235 15.09 1.47 -5.51
N GLY A 236 15.84 2.47 -5.01
CA GLY A 236 16.26 3.63 -5.77
C GLY A 236 15.16 4.70 -5.94
N ILE A 237 14.04 4.60 -5.23
CA ILE A 237 12.96 5.58 -5.28
C ILE A 237 13.10 6.58 -4.13
N LEU A 238 13.19 7.87 -4.48
CA LEU A 238 13.25 8.98 -3.53
C LEU A 238 11.85 9.58 -3.37
N LEU A 239 11.32 9.58 -2.14
CA LEU A 239 10.04 10.23 -1.83
C LEU A 239 10.21 11.74 -1.72
N ASP A 240 11.28 12.17 -1.07
CA ASP A 240 11.69 13.57 -0.91
C ASP A 240 13.19 13.59 -0.62
N ASP A 241 13.93 14.43 -1.31
CA ASP A 241 15.37 14.62 -1.12
C ASP A 241 15.68 16.09 -0.82
N VAL A 242 15.00 17.02 -1.46
CA VAL A 242 15.30 18.46 -1.37
C VAL A 242 15.10 18.99 0.04
N SER A 243 14.01 18.57 0.70
CA SER A 243 13.74 18.92 2.10
C SER A 243 14.24 17.87 3.10
N ASN A 244 14.88 16.79 2.62
CA ASN A 244 15.36 15.66 3.41
C ASN A 244 16.90 15.69 3.47
N TYR A 245 17.43 16.49 4.38
CA TYR A 245 18.85 16.74 4.57
C TYR A 245 19.23 16.79 6.04
N VAL A 246 20.51 16.77 6.31
CA VAL A 246 21.14 17.10 7.60
C VAL A 246 22.16 18.21 7.41
N LEU A 247 22.38 19.01 8.44
CA LEU A 247 23.53 19.89 8.52
C LEU A 247 24.67 19.13 9.18
N LEU A 248 25.85 19.16 8.56
CA LEU A 248 27.06 18.56 9.07
C LEU A 248 28.16 19.64 9.16
N TYR A 249 29.01 19.49 10.15
CA TYR A 249 30.20 20.28 10.32
C TYR A 249 31.33 19.38 10.80
N HIS A 250 32.51 19.56 10.25
CA HIS A 250 33.76 18.81 10.58
C HIS A 250 33.56 17.28 10.51
N VAL A 251 32.95 16.81 9.42
CA VAL A 251 32.66 15.39 9.15
C VAL A 251 33.17 14.98 7.77
N ALA A 252 33.94 13.89 7.74
CA ALA A 252 34.37 13.27 6.48
C ALA A 252 33.39 12.17 6.04
N GLY A 253 33.29 11.95 4.72
CA GLY A 253 32.42 10.90 4.16
C GLY A 253 33.23 9.93 3.30
N VAL A 254 33.10 8.62 3.57
CA VAL A 254 33.71 7.56 2.79
C VAL A 254 32.69 6.93 1.87
N GLN A 255 32.96 6.86 0.58
CA GLN A 255 32.10 6.25 -0.44
C GLN A 255 32.19 4.71 -0.39
N LYS A 256 31.21 4.04 -1.04
CA LYS A 256 31.15 2.57 -1.12
C LYS A 256 32.37 1.92 -1.77
N ASN A 257 33.10 2.65 -2.60
CA ASN A 257 34.35 2.21 -3.21
C ASN A 257 35.62 2.42 -2.32
N GLY A 258 35.39 2.92 -1.09
CA GLY A 258 36.45 3.17 -0.12
C GLY A 258 37.15 4.54 -0.25
N SER A 259 36.89 5.33 -1.29
CA SER A 259 37.46 6.66 -1.42
C SER A 259 36.66 7.71 -0.62
N TYR A 260 37.29 8.78 -0.22
CA TYR A 260 36.62 9.90 0.41
C TYR A 260 35.73 10.67 -0.60
N HIS A 261 34.60 11.15 -0.15
CA HIS A 261 33.71 11.99 -0.95
C HIS A 261 34.28 13.41 -1.03
N LYS A 262 34.79 13.80 -2.20
CA LYS A 262 35.52 15.07 -2.39
C LYS A 262 34.81 16.32 -1.88
N GLY A 263 33.47 16.40 -2.07
CA GLY A 263 32.69 17.56 -1.60
C GLY A 263 32.65 17.59 -0.06
N LEU A 264 32.31 16.47 0.60
CA LEU A 264 32.31 16.41 2.08
C LEU A 264 33.67 16.70 2.66
N ASN A 265 34.73 16.10 2.09
CA ASN A 265 36.11 16.34 2.54
C ASN A 265 36.60 17.80 2.31
N GLY A 266 36.14 18.44 1.21
CA GLY A 266 36.46 19.85 1.01
C GLY A 266 35.86 20.72 2.12
N PHE A 267 34.61 20.52 2.46
CA PHE A 267 33.97 21.22 3.59
C PHE A 267 34.54 20.87 4.96
N PHE A 268 35.05 19.63 5.12
CA PHE A 268 35.79 19.22 6.32
C PHE A 268 37.13 19.95 6.45
N GLU A 269 37.88 20.08 5.35
CA GLU A 269 39.19 20.75 5.30
C GLU A 269 39.07 22.28 5.46
N GLU A 270 38.00 22.88 4.93
CA GLU A 270 37.71 24.32 5.04
C GLU A 270 36.98 24.71 6.33
N GLU A 271 36.65 23.74 7.19
CA GLU A 271 35.91 23.97 8.44
C GLU A 271 34.54 24.67 8.21
N ASP A 272 33.86 24.34 7.11
CA ASP A 272 32.59 24.93 6.73
C ASP A 272 31.40 24.02 7.06
N MET A 273 30.23 24.62 7.33
CA MET A 273 28.98 23.90 7.50
C MET A 273 28.41 23.47 6.15
N LEU A 274 27.95 22.23 6.05
CA LEU A 274 27.37 21.68 4.84
C LEU A 274 25.99 21.12 5.05
N GLN A 275 25.05 21.50 4.20
CA GLN A 275 23.75 20.84 4.07
C GLN A 275 23.89 19.61 3.16
N VAL A 276 23.74 18.41 3.72
CA VAL A 276 23.92 17.14 3.03
C VAL A 276 22.58 16.49 2.75
N SER A 277 22.25 16.36 1.47
CA SER A 277 20.98 15.73 1.04
C SER A 277 21.01 14.20 1.21
N LEU A 278 19.83 13.60 1.25
CA LEU A 278 19.65 12.15 1.31
C LEU A 278 20.39 11.45 0.15
N THR A 279 20.33 12.00 -1.07
CA THR A 279 21.01 11.44 -2.25
C THR A 279 22.53 11.35 -2.06
N VAL A 280 23.15 12.33 -1.43
CA VAL A 280 24.59 12.29 -1.12
C VAL A 280 24.88 11.19 -0.11
N LEU A 281 24.11 11.11 0.99
CA LEU A 281 24.26 10.10 2.03
C LEU A 281 24.18 8.67 1.49
N THR A 282 23.31 8.41 0.49
CA THR A 282 23.17 7.07 -0.10
C THR A 282 24.40 6.56 -0.86
N LYS A 283 25.31 7.45 -1.24
CA LYS A 283 26.58 7.10 -1.92
C LYS A 283 27.66 6.65 -0.94
N LEU A 284 27.48 6.95 0.35
CA LEU A 284 28.47 6.69 1.39
C LEU A 284 28.33 5.29 1.96
N SER A 285 29.44 4.76 2.46
CA SER A 285 29.52 3.56 3.28
C SER A 285 29.55 3.89 4.78
N ARG A 286 30.14 5.05 5.13
CA ARG A 286 30.21 5.56 6.49
C ARG A 286 30.49 7.07 6.51
N LEU A 287 30.17 7.70 7.64
CA LEU A 287 30.62 9.04 8.00
C LEU A 287 31.66 8.92 9.13
N GLU A 288 32.68 9.73 9.10
CA GLU A 288 33.75 9.73 10.07
C GLU A 288 33.89 11.09 10.75
N SER A 289 34.11 11.06 12.07
CA SER A 289 34.46 12.21 12.88
C SER A 289 35.94 12.02 13.35
N PRO A 290 36.70 13.10 13.59
CA PRO A 290 38.12 13.02 13.93
C PRO A 290 38.42 12.18 15.16
N ASP A 291 37.60 12.28 16.20
CA ASP A 291 37.79 11.64 17.51
C ASP A 291 36.72 10.56 17.80
N GLN A 292 36.03 10.08 16.78
CA GLN A 292 34.89 9.16 16.90
C GLN A 292 33.78 9.68 17.81
N THR A 293 33.61 11.01 17.87
CA THR A 293 32.58 11.69 18.65
C THR A 293 31.75 12.57 17.75
N LEU A 294 30.43 12.54 17.89
CA LEU A 294 29.48 13.39 17.17
C LEU A 294 28.58 14.12 18.16
N TYR A 295 28.53 15.44 18.06
CA TYR A 295 27.59 16.26 18.78
C TYR A 295 26.36 16.55 17.91
N ILE A 296 25.18 16.29 18.43
CA ILE A 296 23.92 16.52 17.71
C ILE A 296 23.09 17.54 18.47
N ASP A 297 22.81 18.65 17.83
CA ASP A 297 21.87 19.66 18.34
C ASP A 297 20.59 19.64 17.54
N GLU A 298 19.45 19.76 18.23
CA GLU A 298 18.13 19.83 17.58
C GLU A 298 17.96 21.13 16.82
N ASN A 299 18.39 22.25 17.44
CA ASN A 299 18.21 23.61 16.97
C ASN A 299 19.39 24.06 16.08
N PRO A 300 19.14 24.64 14.88
CA PRO A 300 20.21 25.15 14.01
C PRO A 300 21.04 26.27 14.63
N ALA A 301 20.46 27.14 15.46
CA ALA A 301 21.21 28.23 16.11
C ALA A 301 22.20 27.68 17.16
N VAL A 302 21.80 26.68 17.92
CA VAL A 302 22.67 26.00 18.90
C VAL A 302 23.78 25.22 18.18
N PHE A 303 23.44 24.52 17.12
CA PHE A 303 24.42 23.87 16.24
C PHE A 303 25.47 24.86 15.72
N ALA A 304 25.04 25.99 15.16
CA ALA A 304 25.97 27.01 14.66
C ALA A 304 26.84 27.58 15.78
N ALA A 305 26.29 27.87 16.95
CA ALA A 305 27.04 28.35 18.11
C ALA A 305 28.09 27.31 18.57
N ARG A 306 27.74 26.01 18.56
CA ARG A 306 28.68 24.92 18.89
C ARG A 306 29.84 24.86 17.88
N CYS A 307 29.55 24.89 16.58
CA CYS A 307 30.58 24.84 15.54
C CYS A 307 31.56 26.02 15.70
N MET A 308 31.07 27.21 16.03
CA MET A 308 31.94 28.39 16.27
C MET A 308 32.78 28.27 17.55
N SER A 309 32.20 27.72 18.63
CA SER A 309 32.89 27.61 19.93
C SER A 309 33.83 26.42 20.01
N TYR A 310 33.60 25.38 19.25
CA TYR A 310 34.39 24.13 19.27
C TYR A 310 34.68 23.66 17.84
N PRO A 311 35.53 24.38 17.10
CA PRO A 311 35.81 24.12 15.68
C PRO A 311 36.34 22.72 15.38
N GLU A 312 37.02 22.10 16.34
CA GLU A 312 37.55 20.72 16.22
C GLU A 312 36.50 19.63 16.34
N SER A 313 35.27 19.98 16.73
CA SER A 313 34.21 19.00 17.05
C SER A 313 33.38 18.67 15.82
N ALA A 314 33.14 17.39 15.55
CA ALA A 314 32.16 16.99 14.56
C ALA A 314 30.73 17.24 15.08
N CYS A 315 29.96 17.97 14.31
CA CYS A 315 28.60 18.38 14.69
C CYS A 315 27.57 18.01 13.61
N MET A 316 26.35 17.71 14.06
CA MET A 316 25.19 17.48 13.20
C MET A 316 23.95 18.22 13.73
N CYS A 317 23.14 18.76 12.83
CA CYS A 317 21.81 19.28 13.18
C CYS A 317 20.74 18.64 12.28
N MET A 318 19.63 18.26 12.88
CA MET A 318 18.51 17.62 12.21
C MET A 318 17.42 18.63 11.80
N ASN A 319 17.48 19.85 12.29
CA ASN A 319 16.48 20.89 12.08
C ASN A 319 15.07 20.44 12.50
N GLY A 320 14.92 20.09 13.78
CA GLY A 320 13.69 19.61 14.41
C GLY A 320 13.50 18.09 14.27
N GLN A 321 12.30 17.65 13.88
CA GLN A 321 11.95 16.23 13.79
C GLN A 321 12.87 15.44 12.83
N PRO A 322 13.45 14.30 13.28
CA PRO A 322 14.37 13.51 12.46
C PRO A 322 13.69 13.02 11.17
N LYS A 323 14.22 13.43 10.02
CA LYS A 323 13.85 12.94 8.71
C LYS A 323 14.72 11.72 8.35
N LEU A 324 14.41 11.05 7.23
CA LEU A 324 15.17 9.89 6.79
C LEU A 324 16.68 10.19 6.63
N ALA A 325 17.06 11.36 6.14
CA ALA A 325 18.45 11.75 6.01
C ALA A 325 19.19 11.73 7.36
N ALA A 326 18.57 12.21 8.43
CA ALA A 326 19.13 12.15 9.77
C ALA A 326 19.34 10.70 10.25
N LEU A 327 18.36 9.83 10.01
CA LEU A 327 18.42 8.42 10.39
C LEU A 327 19.49 7.67 9.58
N ILE A 328 19.61 7.95 8.27
CA ILE A 328 20.69 7.40 7.43
C ILE A 328 22.07 7.92 7.88
N ALA A 329 22.20 9.20 8.20
CA ALA A 329 23.45 9.74 8.72
C ALA A 329 23.87 9.04 10.02
N LEU A 330 22.93 8.79 10.93
CA LEU A 330 23.19 8.03 12.16
C LEU A 330 23.64 6.59 11.88
N GLU A 331 23.03 5.89 10.92
CA GLU A 331 23.49 4.57 10.48
C GLU A 331 24.94 4.62 9.96
N LEU A 332 25.28 5.67 9.19
CA LEU A 332 26.62 5.85 8.63
C LEU A 332 27.67 6.18 9.72
N PHE A 333 27.32 6.95 10.75
CA PHE A 333 28.17 7.18 11.91
C PHE A 333 28.33 5.91 12.77
N ALA A 334 27.27 5.12 12.93
CA ALA A 334 27.35 3.85 13.64
C ALA A 334 28.32 2.88 12.93
N ALA A 335 28.38 2.91 11.57
CA ALA A 335 29.30 2.09 10.80
C ALA A 335 30.77 2.46 11.03
N SER A 336 31.12 3.66 11.54
CA SER A 336 32.46 4.09 11.96
C SER A 336 32.70 3.94 13.48
N GLY A 337 31.73 3.43 14.25
CA GLY A 337 31.85 3.28 15.70
C GLY A 337 31.77 4.60 16.47
N THR A 338 31.26 5.66 15.89
CA THR A 338 31.17 7.00 16.48
C THR A 338 30.26 7.01 17.71
N ALA A 339 30.66 7.66 18.80
CA ALA A 339 29.81 7.95 19.96
C ALA A 339 28.98 9.22 19.70
N VAL A 340 27.70 9.20 20.06
CA VAL A 340 26.76 10.33 19.88
C VAL A 340 26.49 11.03 21.20
N TYR A 341 26.55 12.36 21.18
CA TYR A 341 26.15 13.27 22.27
C TYR A 341 25.04 14.16 21.76
N TYR A 342 23.82 13.90 22.18
CA TYR A 342 22.61 14.59 21.72
C TYR A 342 22.12 15.62 22.73
N SER A 343 21.78 16.79 22.25
CA SER A 343 21.15 17.88 23.00
C SER A 343 19.93 18.43 22.25
N GLY A 344 18.86 18.74 22.98
CA GLY A 344 17.62 19.26 22.40
C GLY A 344 16.83 20.09 23.39
N ASP A 345 15.69 20.63 22.97
CA ASP A 345 14.81 21.45 23.78
C ASP A 345 14.14 20.68 24.92
N PHE A 346 13.85 21.37 25.99
CA PHE A 346 13.15 20.85 27.14
C PHE A 346 11.64 21.09 27.00
N ASP A 347 11.05 20.30 26.11
CA ASP A 347 9.62 20.13 26.04
C ASP A 347 9.26 18.65 25.78
N PRO A 348 7.99 18.24 25.88
CA PRO A 348 7.63 16.84 25.73
C PRO A 348 8.02 16.24 24.37
N GLU A 349 8.00 17.04 23.31
CA GLU A 349 8.37 16.64 21.96
C GLU A 349 9.89 16.45 21.82
N GLY A 350 10.70 17.37 22.35
CA GLY A 350 12.17 17.31 22.36
C GLY A 350 12.68 16.10 23.15
N LEU A 351 12.15 15.86 24.35
CA LEU A 351 12.49 14.67 25.15
C LEU A 351 12.10 13.37 24.42
N TRP A 352 10.96 13.38 23.69
CA TRP A 352 10.54 12.23 22.88
C TRP A 352 11.46 12.01 21.66
N ILE A 353 11.93 13.08 21.01
CA ILE A 353 12.95 12.99 19.95
C ILE A 353 14.22 12.36 20.51
N ALA A 354 14.74 12.89 21.62
CA ALA A 354 15.94 12.40 22.29
C ALA A 354 15.88 10.88 22.56
N GLN A 355 14.81 10.42 23.22
CA GLN A 355 14.62 9.01 23.51
C GLN A 355 14.55 8.15 22.26
N ARG A 356 13.79 8.57 21.22
CA ARG A 356 13.68 7.80 19.97
C ARG A 356 15.02 7.63 19.26
N LEU A 357 15.85 8.67 19.26
CA LEU A 357 17.19 8.61 18.67
C LEU A 357 18.10 7.69 19.46
N ALA A 358 18.02 7.74 20.79
CA ALA A 358 18.79 6.82 21.65
C ALA A 358 18.40 5.35 21.46
N ILE A 359 17.10 5.06 21.19
CA ILE A 359 16.64 3.71 20.85
C ILE A 359 17.10 3.30 19.43
N PHE A 360 17.12 4.26 18.50
CA PHE A 360 17.49 4.00 17.11
C PHE A 360 18.99 3.74 16.92
N TYR A 361 19.83 4.49 17.63
CA TYR A 361 21.28 4.44 17.42
C TYR A 361 21.88 3.17 18.03
N PRO A 362 22.52 2.29 17.25
CA PRO A 362 23.02 1.01 17.77
C PRO A 362 24.35 1.14 18.53
N GLY A 363 25.00 2.31 18.47
CA GLY A 363 26.27 2.61 19.14
C GLY A 363 26.09 3.28 20.51
N THR A 364 27.16 3.90 21.01
CA THR A 364 27.16 4.65 22.26
C THR A 364 26.40 5.96 22.10
N PHE A 365 25.37 6.19 22.94
CA PHE A 365 24.52 7.38 22.89
C PHE A 365 24.41 8.04 24.26
N HIS A 366 24.75 9.32 24.35
CA HIS A 366 24.68 10.16 25.52
C HIS A 366 23.70 11.30 25.33
N PHE A 367 22.96 11.66 26.38
CA PHE A 367 22.22 12.91 26.45
C PHE A 367 23.17 13.97 27.02
N LEU A 368 23.41 15.02 26.25
CA LEU A 368 24.26 16.14 26.63
C LEU A 368 23.40 17.27 27.17
N ASN A 369 23.64 17.68 28.43
CA ASN A 369 22.89 18.76 29.08
C ASN A 369 21.37 18.59 29.03
N MET A 370 20.87 17.36 29.17
CA MET A 370 19.43 17.07 29.20
C MET A 370 18.93 16.60 30.59
N ASP A 371 19.71 16.87 31.61
CA ASP A 371 19.38 16.58 33.00
C ASP A 371 18.51 17.68 33.65
N GLU A 372 18.02 17.39 34.84
CA GLU A 372 17.18 18.30 35.63
C GLU A 372 17.86 19.66 35.89
N THR A 373 19.16 19.66 36.16
CA THR A 373 19.92 20.89 36.47
C THR A 373 19.99 21.78 35.22
N SER A 374 20.26 21.19 34.06
CA SER A 374 20.28 21.90 32.80
C SER A 374 18.90 22.46 32.40
N TYR A 375 17.84 21.68 32.64
CA TYR A 375 16.47 22.15 32.43
C TYR A 375 16.15 23.40 33.28
N LEU A 376 16.48 23.39 34.56
CA LEU A 376 16.21 24.54 35.46
C LEU A 376 16.98 25.80 35.04
N LYS A 377 18.18 25.64 34.44
CA LYS A 377 18.97 26.79 33.95
C LYS A 377 18.34 27.45 32.75
N CYS A 378 17.62 26.71 31.92
CA CYS A 378 17.03 27.21 30.66
C CYS A 378 15.50 27.29 30.72
N LEU A 379 14.92 27.29 31.93
CA LEU A 379 13.48 27.40 32.14
C LEU A 379 12.95 28.70 31.54
N SER A 380 11.92 28.59 30.69
CA SER A 380 11.27 29.73 30.06
C SER A 380 9.98 30.12 30.79
N GLU A 381 9.35 31.20 30.30
CA GLU A 381 8.01 31.62 30.76
C GLU A 381 6.89 30.97 29.93
N GLU A 382 7.20 30.06 28.99
CA GLU A 382 6.22 29.41 28.13
C GLU A 382 5.60 28.21 28.80
N PRO A 383 4.27 28.23 29.11
CA PRO A 383 3.61 27.13 29.78
C PRO A 383 3.35 25.95 28.87
N ILE A 384 3.58 24.74 29.38
CA ILE A 384 3.24 23.49 28.71
C ILE A 384 1.80 23.10 29.06
N SER A 385 0.93 22.98 28.09
CA SER A 385 -0.46 22.57 28.32
C SER A 385 -0.55 21.15 28.91
N ASP A 386 -1.61 20.86 29.66
CA ASP A 386 -1.83 19.55 30.27
C ASP A 386 -1.92 18.43 29.22
N THR A 387 -2.38 18.75 28.02
CA THR A 387 -2.40 17.78 26.88
C THR A 387 -0.98 17.44 26.41
N ARG A 388 -0.08 18.42 26.34
CA ARG A 388 1.33 18.18 25.99
C ARG A 388 2.05 17.45 27.12
N LEU A 389 1.79 17.82 28.38
CA LEU A 389 2.39 17.14 29.56
C LEU A 389 2.08 15.63 29.58
N LYS A 390 0.91 15.19 29.11
CA LYS A 390 0.58 13.76 28.96
C LYS A 390 1.51 13.02 28.00
N GLN A 391 2.17 13.70 27.07
CA GLN A 391 3.12 13.07 26.17
C GLN A 391 4.38 12.58 26.90
N LEU A 392 4.69 13.16 28.07
CA LEU A 392 5.79 12.72 28.93
C LEU A 392 5.59 11.27 29.44
N ASP A 393 4.37 10.73 29.43
CA ASP A 393 4.09 9.33 29.79
C ASP A 393 4.78 8.33 28.84
N ARG A 394 5.22 8.77 27.66
CA ARG A 394 5.95 7.97 26.67
C ARG A 394 7.44 7.88 26.98
N ILE A 395 7.96 8.75 27.84
CA ILE A 395 9.38 8.79 28.18
C ILE A 395 9.65 7.72 29.23
N THR A 396 10.47 6.75 28.86
CA THR A 396 10.81 5.59 29.69
C THR A 396 12.32 5.43 29.92
N ASP A 397 13.15 6.21 29.22
CA ASP A 397 14.61 6.19 29.42
C ASP A 397 14.95 6.75 30.78
N GLY A 398 15.57 5.92 31.65
CA GLY A 398 15.91 6.27 33.02
C GLY A 398 16.75 7.54 33.15
N ARG A 399 17.56 7.87 32.11
CA ARG A 399 18.44 9.05 32.10
C ARG A 399 17.66 10.37 31.98
N LEU A 400 16.42 10.33 31.46
CA LEU A 400 15.54 11.49 31.27
C LEU A 400 14.47 11.63 32.33
N LEU A 401 14.25 10.62 33.19
CA LEU A 401 13.13 10.64 34.16
C LEU A 401 13.23 11.76 35.21
N GLY A 402 14.42 12.17 35.59
CA GLY A 402 14.62 13.32 36.47
C GLY A 402 14.06 14.62 35.87
N THR A 403 14.43 14.87 34.61
CA THR A 403 13.96 16.01 33.82
C THR A 403 12.45 15.95 33.59
N VAL A 404 11.89 14.76 33.29
CA VAL A 404 10.45 14.55 33.18
C VAL A 404 9.72 14.89 34.48
N ALA A 405 10.23 14.39 35.61
CA ALA A 405 9.61 14.67 36.91
C ALA A 405 9.60 16.18 37.21
N ARG A 406 10.72 16.84 36.92
CA ARG A 406 10.83 18.29 37.15
C ARG A 406 9.92 19.08 36.21
N MET A 407 9.86 18.73 34.95
CA MET A 407 8.98 19.37 33.93
C MET A 407 7.49 19.25 34.30
N ARG A 408 7.07 18.16 34.95
CA ARG A 408 5.69 18.01 35.47
C ARG A 408 5.38 18.96 36.62
N ILE A 409 6.41 19.33 37.43
CA ILE A 409 6.28 20.26 38.53
C ILE A 409 6.21 21.69 38.02
N GLU A 410 7.19 22.09 37.21
CA GLU A 410 7.32 23.46 36.70
C GLU A 410 6.26 23.79 35.63
N LYS A 411 5.86 22.81 34.82
CA LYS A 411 4.91 22.95 33.71
C LYS A 411 5.32 24.02 32.68
N MET A 412 6.59 24.29 32.55
CA MET A 412 7.18 25.27 31.65
C MET A 412 8.15 24.59 30.67
N ALA A 413 8.24 25.12 29.46
CA ALA A 413 9.27 24.71 28.50
C ALA A 413 10.63 25.31 28.86
N GLY A 414 11.70 24.71 28.36
CA GLY A 414 13.05 25.27 28.43
C GLY A 414 13.73 25.23 27.07
N TYR A 415 14.48 26.27 26.78
CA TYR A 415 15.10 26.42 25.46
C TYR A 415 16.61 26.19 25.51
N GLN A 416 17.08 25.33 24.61
CA GLN A 416 18.47 24.91 24.53
C GLN A 416 19.42 26.10 24.29
N GLU A 417 18.98 27.14 23.58
CA GLU A 417 19.77 28.35 23.32
C GLU A 417 20.27 29.06 24.58
N VAL A 418 19.54 28.98 25.68
CA VAL A 418 19.94 29.58 26.95
C VAL A 418 21.21 28.92 27.50
N LEU A 419 21.41 27.63 27.25
CA LEU A 419 22.61 26.92 27.68
C LEU A 419 23.86 27.30 26.90
N THR A 420 23.72 27.88 25.72
CA THR A 420 24.87 28.35 24.91
C THR A 420 25.41 29.70 25.39
N LEU A 421 24.66 30.41 26.26
CA LEU A 421 25.04 31.70 26.83
C LEU A 421 25.81 31.57 28.15
N ILE A 422 25.87 30.35 28.72
CA ILE A 422 26.49 30.01 30.00
C ILE A 422 27.78 29.26 29.74
#